data_9a9954fa7b7d7eaee022370f3a8e8f74
#
_entry.id   9a9954fa7b7d7eaee022370f3a8e8f74
#
_cell.length_a   1.000
_cell.length_b   1.000
_cell.length_c   1.000
_cell.angle_alpha   90.00
_cell.angle_beta   90.00
_cell.angle_gamma   90.00
#
_symmetry.space_group_name_H-M   'P 1'
#
loop_
_entity.id
_entity.type
_entity.pdbx_description
1 polymer ?
#
loop_
_entity_poly.entity_id
_entity_poly.type
_entity_poly.pdbx_seq_one_letter_code
_entity_poly.pdbx_strand_id
1 'polypeptide(L)'
;MKISILTLFPEFFDGFLTNSIIKRALAKELVDIEIINIRDFTLDKYGRVDSAPVGGGAGLIMKCQPVLDCLKSVRKENSHVILLSPRGKTYNQARARDFAKNYEHLIIICGHYEGTDERINKYVDELVSIGDYILTGGEIGAEIISDSIIRLLDGVIAPESIVDESFENGLLEYPQYTEPFNYEGDVIPDILYSGNHAAIEKWRKKESLRLTKKYRKDLFDNCKLNKEETKLLNELDSNETPKWEKDAIEKGKKFIKEKWG
;
A
#
# COMPACT_ATOMS: atom_id res chain seq x y z
N MET A 1 8.99 -14.11 -5.43
CA MET A 1 9.68 -12.80 -5.27
C MET A 1 10.58 -12.85 -4.03
N LYS A 2 11.77 -12.23 -4.07
CA LYS A 2 12.63 -12.04 -2.90
C LYS A 2 12.67 -10.57 -2.47
N ILE A 3 12.64 -10.30 -1.16
CA ILE A 3 12.81 -8.96 -0.58
C ILE A 3 13.94 -9.05 0.45
N SER A 4 15.02 -8.28 0.25
CA SER A 4 16.12 -8.16 1.23
C SER A 4 16.06 -6.77 1.86
N ILE A 5 15.95 -6.70 3.19
CA ILE A 5 15.86 -5.44 3.93
C ILE A 5 17.16 -5.24 4.70
N LEU A 6 17.89 -4.18 4.36
CA LEU A 6 19.13 -3.80 5.02
C LEU A 6 18.81 -2.77 6.10
N THR A 7 19.02 -3.12 7.37
CA THR A 7 18.65 -2.31 8.53
C THR A 7 19.69 -2.36 9.64
N LEU A 8 19.62 -1.45 10.59
CA LEU A 8 20.39 -1.50 11.85
C LEU A 8 19.63 -2.22 12.98
N PHE A 9 18.33 -2.53 12.76
CA PHE A 9 17.40 -3.06 13.77
C PHE A 9 16.59 -4.23 13.21
N PRO A 10 17.22 -5.41 13.00
CA PRO A 10 16.53 -6.59 12.48
C PRO A 10 15.30 -7.00 13.27
N GLU A 11 15.36 -6.89 14.60
CA GLU A 11 14.29 -7.22 15.53
C GLU A 11 13.02 -6.38 15.35
N PHE A 12 13.13 -5.25 14.66
CA PHE A 12 11.99 -4.41 14.34
C PHE A 12 10.94 -5.16 13.49
N PHE A 13 11.39 -6.10 12.68
CA PHE A 13 10.55 -6.85 11.74
C PHE A 13 9.92 -8.13 12.31
N ASP A 14 10.21 -8.52 13.56
CA ASP A 14 9.73 -9.76 14.16
C ASP A 14 8.20 -9.85 14.12
N GLY A 15 7.50 -8.77 14.49
CA GLY A 15 6.05 -8.69 14.46
C GLY A 15 5.50 -8.76 13.04
N PHE A 16 6.15 -8.10 12.10
CA PHE A 16 5.75 -8.10 10.68
C PHE A 16 5.84 -9.50 10.06
N LEU A 17 6.92 -10.24 10.31
CA LEU A 17 7.17 -11.56 9.73
C LEU A 17 6.32 -12.67 10.34
N THR A 18 5.89 -12.52 11.59
CA THR A 18 5.25 -13.60 12.36
C THR A 18 3.73 -13.54 12.39
N ASN A 19 3.11 -12.50 11.81
CA ASN A 19 1.67 -12.30 11.91
C ASN A 19 0.95 -12.30 10.55
N SER A 20 -0.36 -12.61 10.60
CA SER A 20 -1.37 -12.42 9.57
C SER A 20 -1.00 -12.95 8.17
N ILE A 21 -1.20 -12.13 7.16
CA ILE A 21 -1.04 -12.46 5.74
C ILE A 21 0.43 -12.71 5.40
N ILE A 22 1.36 -11.91 5.94
CA ILE A 22 2.79 -12.04 5.68
C ILE A 22 3.31 -13.40 6.14
N LYS A 23 2.98 -13.81 7.38
CA LYS A 23 3.32 -15.14 7.88
C LYS A 23 2.83 -16.26 6.97
N ARG A 24 1.61 -16.13 6.45
CA ARG A 24 1.02 -17.15 5.54
C ARG A 24 1.72 -17.16 4.17
N ALA A 25 2.09 -15.98 3.66
CA ALA A 25 2.81 -15.87 2.39
C ALA A 25 4.20 -16.50 2.48
N LEU A 26 4.93 -16.27 3.58
CA LEU A 26 6.22 -16.91 3.89
C LEU A 26 6.07 -18.43 4.01
N ALA A 27 5.09 -18.90 4.79
CA ALA A 27 4.86 -20.35 4.99
C ALA A 27 4.47 -21.09 3.70
N LYS A 28 3.91 -20.38 2.72
CA LYS A 28 3.58 -20.90 1.39
C LYS A 28 4.68 -20.68 0.35
N GLU A 29 5.83 -20.13 0.76
CA GLU A 29 6.97 -19.81 -0.12
C GLU A 29 6.61 -18.88 -1.30
N LEU A 30 5.54 -18.07 -1.16
CA LEU A 30 5.14 -17.09 -2.18
C LEU A 30 6.07 -15.87 -2.21
N VAL A 31 6.71 -15.59 -1.08
CA VAL A 31 7.74 -14.57 -0.94
C VAL A 31 8.85 -15.09 -0.03
N ASP A 32 10.08 -14.66 -0.31
CA ASP A 32 11.26 -14.86 0.54
C ASP A 32 11.68 -13.49 1.10
N ILE A 33 11.72 -13.35 2.42
CA ILE A 33 12.11 -12.09 3.08
C ILE A 33 13.36 -12.35 3.91
N GLU A 34 14.41 -11.58 3.64
CA GLU A 34 15.68 -11.66 4.34
C GLU A 34 15.98 -10.31 5.01
N ILE A 35 16.14 -10.32 6.33
CA ILE A 35 16.51 -9.13 7.10
C ILE A 35 17.99 -9.19 7.41
N ILE A 36 18.75 -8.16 7.01
CA ILE A 36 20.19 -8.15 7.11
C ILE A 36 20.65 -6.98 7.98
N ASN A 37 21.45 -7.29 9.00
CA ASN A 37 22.00 -6.27 9.88
C ASN A 37 23.22 -5.59 9.21
N ILE A 38 23.07 -4.31 8.90
CA ILE A 38 24.17 -3.51 8.31
C ILE A 38 25.38 -3.47 9.26
N ARG A 39 25.16 -3.59 10.58
CA ARG A 39 26.24 -3.54 11.58
C ARG A 39 27.21 -4.70 11.45
N ASP A 40 26.80 -5.85 10.93
CA ASP A 40 27.65 -7.03 10.76
C ASP A 40 28.74 -6.81 9.69
N PHE A 41 28.61 -5.77 8.88
CA PHE A 41 29.55 -5.42 7.80
C PHE A 41 30.49 -4.27 8.14
N THR A 42 30.42 -3.70 9.34
CA THR A 42 31.34 -2.61 9.70
C THR A 42 32.75 -3.14 9.96
N LEU A 43 33.74 -2.42 9.48
CA LEU A 43 35.17 -2.67 9.79
C LEU A 43 35.63 -1.98 11.08
N ASP A 44 34.75 -1.22 11.73
CA ASP A 44 35.05 -0.56 12.99
C ASP A 44 35.06 -1.58 14.14
N LYS A 45 36.17 -1.62 14.90
CA LYS A 45 36.34 -2.57 16.01
C LYS A 45 35.30 -2.44 17.14
N TYR A 46 34.60 -1.32 17.21
CA TYR A 46 33.52 -1.08 18.20
C TYR A 46 32.13 -1.21 17.58
N GLY A 47 32.01 -1.69 16.36
CA GLY A 47 30.72 -1.88 15.68
C GLY A 47 30.03 -0.59 15.24
N ARG A 48 30.77 0.55 15.13
CA ARG A 48 30.18 1.83 14.74
C ARG A 48 29.89 1.88 13.23
N VAL A 49 28.64 2.20 12.90
CA VAL A 49 28.11 2.31 11.53
C VAL A 49 27.82 3.74 11.10
N ASP A 50 28.07 4.69 11.99
CA ASP A 50 27.79 6.11 11.85
C ASP A 50 29.01 6.99 12.21
N SER A 51 28.95 8.26 11.85
CA SER A 51 29.93 9.28 12.28
C SER A 51 29.33 10.67 12.16
N ALA A 52 29.96 11.65 12.85
CA ALA A 52 29.61 13.04 12.66
C ALA A 52 29.75 13.47 11.19
N PRO A 53 28.88 14.37 10.68
CA PRO A 53 28.96 14.84 9.31
C PRO A 53 30.25 15.61 9.04
N VAL A 54 30.87 15.38 7.88
CA VAL A 54 32.03 16.16 7.42
C VAL A 54 31.58 17.59 7.12
N GLY A 55 32.26 18.57 7.65
CA GLY A 55 31.87 19.95 7.56
C GLY A 55 31.06 20.47 8.73
N GLY A 56 30.74 19.61 9.69
CA GLY A 56 29.95 19.96 10.89
C GLY A 56 28.45 19.78 10.67
N GLY A 57 27.69 19.87 11.75
CA GLY A 57 26.24 19.66 11.79
C GLY A 57 25.83 18.88 13.01
N ALA A 58 24.52 18.82 13.28
CA ALA A 58 23.97 18.05 14.36
C ALA A 58 23.83 16.57 13.96
N GLY A 59 23.85 15.70 14.97
CA GLY A 59 23.58 14.27 14.82
C GLY A 59 24.71 13.46 14.17
N LEU A 60 24.36 12.30 13.68
CA LEU A 60 25.25 11.33 13.04
C LEU A 60 24.72 10.94 11.66
N ILE A 61 25.58 10.47 10.80
CA ILE A 61 25.26 10.01 9.43
C ILE A 61 25.73 8.57 9.28
N MET A 62 24.94 7.72 8.67
CA MET A 62 25.33 6.34 8.34
C MET A 62 26.52 6.34 7.38
N LYS A 63 27.54 5.59 7.76
CA LYS A 63 28.75 5.45 6.94
C LYS A 63 28.52 4.68 5.66
N CYS A 64 29.21 5.08 4.60
CA CYS A 64 29.17 4.45 3.29
C CYS A 64 29.62 2.98 3.33
N GLN A 65 30.72 2.67 3.99
CA GLN A 65 31.36 1.35 3.96
C GLN A 65 30.44 0.22 4.44
N PRO A 66 29.86 0.23 5.68
CA PRO A 66 29.04 -0.90 6.13
C PRO A 66 27.77 -1.09 5.29
N VAL A 67 27.14 0.00 4.83
CA VAL A 67 25.95 -0.07 3.96
C VAL A 67 26.29 -0.72 2.62
N LEU A 68 27.38 -0.30 1.98
CA LEU A 68 27.74 -0.82 0.66
C LEU A 68 28.27 -2.25 0.72
N ASP A 69 28.99 -2.63 1.77
CA ASP A 69 29.46 -4.01 1.91
C ASP A 69 28.28 -4.95 2.23
N CYS A 70 27.31 -4.52 3.04
CA CYS A 70 26.06 -5.20 3.23
C CYS A 70 25.29 -5.34 1.91
N LEU A 71 25.14 -4.26 1.13
CA LEU A 71 24.49 -4.29 -0.19
C LEU A 71 25.16 -5.29 -1.13
N LYS A 72 26.47 -5.26 -1.23
CA LYS A 72 27.25 -6.18 -2.10
C LYS A 72 27.04 -7.65 -1.74
N SER A 73 26.84 -7.98 -0.46
CA SER A 73 26.65 -9.37 -0.01
C SER A 73 25.37 -10.01 -0.53
N VAL A 74 24.33 -9.21 -0.82
CA VAL A 74 23.01 -9.69 -1.25
C VAL A 74 22.64 -9.32 -2.67
N ARG A 75 23.26 -8.29 -3.25
CA ARG A 75 22.94 -7.79 -4.60
C ARG A 75 23.29 -8.83 -5.66
N LYS A 76 22.33 -9.09 -6.54
CA LYS A 76 22.48 -9.92 -7.75
C LYS A 76 22.26 -9.05 -8.99
N GLU A 77 22.52 -9.58 -10.17
CA GLU A 77 22.37 -8.87 -11.44
C GLU A 77 20.94 -8.36 -11.67
N ASN A 78 19.92 -9.15 -11.27
CA ASN A 78 18.51 -8.83 -11.38
C ASN A 78 17.91 -8.15 -10.14
N SER A 79 18.73 -7.68 -9.21
CA SER A 79 18.25 -6.96 -8.03
C SER A 79 17.92 -5.52 -8.36
N HIS A 80 16.78 -5.03 -7.84
CA HIS A 80 16.44 -3.61 -7.84
C HIS A 80 16.63 -3.04 -6.43
N VAL A 81 17.44 -2.00 -6.30
CA VAL A 81 17.88 -1.44 -5.02
C VAL A 81 17.20 -0.10 -4.78
N ILE A 82 16.46 0.01 -3.70
CA ILE A 82 15.84 1.27 -3.27
C ILE A 82 16.43 1.72 -1.93
N LEU A 83 16.63 3.03 -1.80
CA LEU A 83 16.94 3.68 -0.52
C LEU A 83 15.75 4.52 -0.08
N LEU A 84 15.29 4.28 1.13
CA LEU A 84 14.23 5.08 1.73
C LEU A 84 14.75 6.47 2.11
N SER A 85 14.14 7.50 1.53
CA SER A 85 14.59 8.88 1.70
C SER A 85 13.47 9.87 1.40
N PRO A 86 13.32 10.95 2.16
CA PRO A 86 12.39 12.03 1.84
C PRO A 86 12.62 12.69 0.46
N ARG A 87 13.81 12.51 -0.12
CA ARG A 87 14.18 13.03 -1.46
C ARG A 87 13.65 12.18 -2.60
N GLY A 88 13.13 10.98 -2.29
CA GLY A 88 12.59 10.06 -3.29
C GLY A 88 11.23 10.48 -3.83
N LYS A 89 10.82 9.83 -4.92
CA LYS A 89 9.45 9.92 -5.42
C LYS A 89 8.50 9.28 -4.40
N THR A 90 7.36 9.93 -4.18
CA THR A 90 6.35 9.41 -3.24
C THR A 90 5.79 8.08 -3.73
N TYR A 91 5.86 7.09 -2.86
CA TYR A 91 5.32 5.75 -3.09
C TYR A 91 3.79 5.75 -3.14
N ASN A 92 3.24 4.93 -4.01
CA ASN A 92 1.79 4.77 -4.17
C ASN A 92 1.45 3.37 -4.72
N GLN A 93 0.16 3.06 -4.85
CA GLN A 93 -0.32 1.75 -5.32
C GLN A 93 0.20 1.38 -6.72
N ALA A 94 0.36 2.34 -7.62
CA ALA A 94 0.91 2.08 -8.95
C ALA A 94 2.37 1.61 -8.88
N ARG A 95 3.18 2.16 -7.96
CA ARG A 95 4.55 1.68 -7.72
C ARG A 95 4.57 0.33 -7.04
N ALA A 96 3.63 0.05 -6.11
CA ALA A 96 3.52 -1.30 -5.52
C ALA A 96 3.32 -2.36 -6.60
N ARG A 97 2.44 -2.10 -7.57
CA ARG A 97 2.20 -3.02 -8.71
C ARG A 97 3.42 -3.15 -9.61
N ASP A 98 4.07 -2.04 -9.91
CA ASP A 98 5.28 -2.06 -10.72
C ASP A 98 6.37 -2.92 -10.06
N PHE A 99 6.58 -2.76 -8.76
CA PHE A 99 7.51 -3.57 -7.99
C PHE A 99 7.12 -5.05 -7.97
N ALA A 100 5.85 -5.36 -7.68
CA ALA A 100 5.36 -6.74 -7.65
C ALA A 100 5.49 -7.46 -9.01
N LYS A 101 5.30 -6.73 -10.12
CA LYS A 101 5.25 -7.29 -11.47
C LYS A 101 6.62 -7.41 -12.13
N ASN A 102 7.49 -6.42 -11.93
CA ASN A 102 8.68 -6.25 -12.76
C ASN A 102 9.98 -6.65 -12.08
N TYR A 103 9.97 -6.90 -10.76
CA TYR A 103 11.20 -7.23 -10.04
C TYR A 103 11.08 -8.56 -9.29
N GLU A 104 12.03 -9.45 -9.54
CA GLU A 104 12.14 -10.73 -8.84
C GLU A 104 12.84 -10.58 -7.48
N HIS A 105 13.75 -9.60 -7.35
CA HIS A 105 14.48 -9.30 -6.13
C HIS A 105 14.52 -7.79 -5.87
N LEU A 106 13.87 -7.37 -4.78
CA LEU A 106 13.89 -6.00 -4.28
C LEU A 106 14.81 -5.92 -3.05
N ILE A 107 15.74 -4.96 -3.06
CA ILE A 107 16.59 -4.66 -1.91
C ILE A 107 16.17 -3.30 -1.37
N ILE A 108 15.78 -3.24 -0.10
CA ILE A 108 15.33 -2.02 0.57
C ILE A 108 16.39 -1.63 1.61
N ILE A 109 17.00 -0.45 1.46
CA ILE A 109 17.92 0.10 2.43
C ILE A 109 17.19 1.05 3.36
N CYS A 110 17.18 0.72 4.65
CA CYS A 110 16.63 1.57 5.71
C CYS A 110 17.68 2.58 6.15
N GLY A 111 17.43 3.87 5.89
CA GLY A 111 18.22 4.96 6.45
C GLY A 111 17.90 5.17 7.93
N HIS A 112 18.86 5.69 8.69
CA HIS A 112 18.69 6.04 10.11
C HIS A 112 19.48 7.30 10.45
N TYR A 113 19.34 7.83 11.67
CA TYR A 113 19.98 9.06 12.15
C TYR A 113 19.57 10.29 11.29
N GLU A 114 20.53 11.21 10.99
CA GLU A 114 20.30 12.35 10.11
C GLU A 114 20.31 11.97 8.62
N GLY A 115 20.51 10.68 8.32
CA GLY A 115 20.53 10.14 6.97
C GLY A 115 21.76 9.29 6.67
N THR A 116 22.01 9.11 5.38
CA THR A 116 23.08 8.26 4.85
C THR A 116 24.12 9.07 4.12
N ASP A 117 25.35 8.59 4.08
CA ASP A 117 26.41 9.19 3.25
C ASP A 117 25.95 9.29 1.80
N GLU A 118 26.07 10.48 1.21
CA GLU A 118 25.59 10.80 -0.14
C GLU A 118 26.16 9.88 -1.23
N ARG A 119 27.33 9.30 -1.01
CA ARG A 119 27.97 8.38 -1.95
C ARG A 119 27.20 7.08 -2.14
N ILE A 120 26.34 6.68 -1.17
CA ILE A 120 25.46 5.50 -1.25
C ILE A 120 24.49 5.64 -2.44
N ASN A 121 24.02 6.85 -2.73
CA ASN A 121 23.06 7.10 -3.81
C ASN A 121 23.57 6.65 -5.20
N LYS A 122 24.88 6.52 -5.40
CA LYS A 122 25.44 6.02 -6.66
C LYS A 122 25.26 4.52 -6.87
N TYR A 123 24.86 3.80 -5.82
CA TYR A 123 24.76 2.34 -5.81
C TYR A 123 23.32 1.85 -5.68
N VAL A 124 22.35 2.77 -5.58
CA VAL A 124 20.92 2.45 -5.57
C VAL A 124 20.30 2.80 -6.92
N ASP A 125 19.25 2.10 -7.29
CA ASP A 125 18.56 2.32 -8.55
C ASP A 125 17.55 3.47 -8.42
N GLU A 126 16.96 3.66 -7.20
CA GLU A 126 16.11 4.82 -6.92
C GLU A 126 16.03 5.17 -5.44
N LEU A 127 15.62 6.43 -5.17
CA LEU A 127 15.20 6.90 -3.87
C LEU A 127 13.66 6.84 -3.79
N VAL A 128 13.13 6.36 -2.67
CA VAL A 128 11.68 6.23 -2.46
C VAL A 128 11.27 6.93 -1.18
N SER A 129 10.28 7.82 -1.26
CA SER A 129 9.62 8.45 -0.12
C SER A 129 8.27 7.79 0.14
N ILE A 130 7.91 7.59 1.41
CA ILE A 130 6.59 7.09 1.80
C ILE A 130 5.60 8.20 2.13
N GLY A 131 6.00 9.47 2.00
CA GLY A 131 5.17 10.65 2.25
C GLY A 131 5.98 11.83 2.80
N ASP A 132 5.34 12.99 2.87
CA ASP A 132 5.96 14.24 3.29
C ASP A 132 5.93 14.39 4.82
N TYR A 133 6.59 13.48 5.51
CA TYR A 133 6.79 13.47 6.96
C TYR A 133 8.11 12.77 7.32
N ILE A 134 8.62 13.05 8.51
CA ILE A 134 9.89 12.47 8.96
C ILE A 134 9.62 11.35 9.96
N LEU A 135 10.30 10.23 9.77
CA LEU A 135 10.34 9.09 10.68
C LEU A 135 11.72 8.97 11.33
N THR A 136 11.80 8.19 12.39
CA THR A 136 13.06 7.93 13.11
C THR A 136 14.03 7.05 12.32
N GLY A 137 13.51 6.26 11.37
CA GLY A 137 14.27 5.36 10.50
C GLY A 137 13.45 4.88 9.32
N GLY A 138 14.07 4.09 8.45
CA GLY A 138 13.44 3.54 7.26
C GLY A 138 12.59 2.28 7.49
N GLU A 139 12.63 1.67 8.67
CA GLU A 139 12.05 0.36 8.96
C GLU A 139 10.55 0.32 8.71
N ILE A 140 9.78 1.30 9.21
CA ILE A 140 8.33 1.41 8.94
C ILE A 140 8.06 1.56 7.44
N GLY A 141 8.88 2.34 6.74
CA GLY A 141 8.77 2.49 5.28
C GLY A 141 9.02 1.17 4.55
N ALA A 142 9.98 0.38 5.02
CA ALA A 142 10.25 -0.95 4.47
C ALA A 142 9.08 -1.92 4.69
N GLU A 143 8.43 -1.88 5.85
CA GLU A 143 7.22 -2.67 6.11
C GLU A 143 6.07 -2.26 5.18
N ILE A 144 5.79 -0.95 5.05
CA ILE A 144 4.73 -0.42 4.16
C ILE A 144 4.94 -0.89 2.71
N ILE A 145 6.16 -0.76 2.19
CA ILE A 145 6.49 -1.17 0.83
C ILE A 145 6.37 -2.70 0.70
N SER A 146 6.92 -3.45 1.63
CA SER A 146 6.88 -4.92 1.60
C SER A 146 5.45 -5.45 1.68
N ASP A 147 4.61 -4.95 2.61
CA ASP A 147 3.21 -5.37 2.75
C ASP A 147 2.42 -5.10 1.46
N SER A 148 2.51 -3.87 0.95
CA SER A 148 1.78 -3.44 -0.25
C SER A 148 2.17 -4.22 -1.51
N ILE A 149 3.40 -4.71 -1.61
CA ILE A 149 3.88 -5.57 -2.69
C ILE A 149 3.42 -7.00 -2.47
N ILE A 150 3.65 -7.55 -1.28
CA ILE A 150 3.41 -8.97 -0.99
C ILE A 150 1.94 -9.33 -1.19
N ARG A 151 1.01 -8.45 -0.78
CA ARG A 151 -0.42 -8.68 -0.98
C ARG A 151 -0.86 -8.73 -2.45
N LEU A 152 -0.05 -8.22 -3.37
CA LEU A 152 -0.30 -8.26 -4.81
C LEU A 152 0.28 -9.53 -5.50
N LEU A 153 1.05 -10.34 -4.78
CA LEU A 153 1.60 -11.58 -5.34
C LEU A 153 0.51 -12.64 -5.44
N ASP A 154 0.57 -13.43 -6.52
CA ASP A 154 -0.39 -14.49 -6.77
C ASP A 154 -0.48 -15.49 -5.59
N GLY A 155 -1.69 -15.79 -5.15
CA GLY A 155 -1.98 -16.73 -4.07
C GLY A 155 -1.84 -16.19 -2.65
N VAL A 156 -1.48 -14.92 -2.46
CA VAL A 156 -1.41 -14.26 -1.14
C VAL A 156 -2.79 -13.82 -0.68
N ILE A 157 -3.52 -13.11 -1.53
CA ILE A 157 -4.91 -12.67 -1.31
C ILE A 157 -5.77 -13.20 -2.48
N ALA A 158 -7.07 -13.39 -2.23
CA ALA A 158 -8.02 -13.79 -3.28
C ALA A 158 -8.06 -12.70 -4.38
N PRO A 159 -7.95 -13.08 -5.67
CA PRO A 159 -7.93 -12.11 -6.77
C PRO A 159 -9.14 -11.17 -6.78
N GLU A 160 -10.32 -11.69 -6.40
CA GLU A 160 -11.57 -10.93 -6.34
C GLU A 160 -11.51 -9.79 -5.31
N SER A 161 -10.70 -9.94 -4.26
CA SER A 161 -10.54 -8.91 -3.22
C SER A 161 -9.76 -7.69 -3.70
N ILE A 162 -8.97 -7.83 -4.76
CA ILE A 162 -8.08 -6.77 -5.25
C ILE A 162 -8.79 -5.90 -6.31
N VAL A 163 -9.77 -6.44 -7.04
CA VAL A 163 -10.34 -5.82 -8.25
C VAL A 163 -11.01 -4.47 -7.98
N ASP A 164 -11.74 -4.37 -6.87
CA ASP A 164 -12.54 -3.17 -6.53
C ASP A 164 -11.92 -2.30 -5.44
N GLU A 165 -10.69 -2.59 -5.03
CA GLU A 165 -10.01 -1.80 -4.00
C GLU A 165 -9.72 -0.37 -4.45
N SER A 166 -9.59 0.51 -3.46
CA SER A 166 -9.18 1.90 -3.67
C SER A 166 -7.87 1.97 -4.46
N PHE A 167 -7.78 2.90 -5.41
CA PHE A 167 -6.65 3.17 -6.31
C PHE A 167 -6.46 2.18 -7.46
N GLU A 168 -7.21 1.06 -7.51
CA GLU A 168 -7.08 0.08 -8.59
C GLU A 168 -7.51 0.67 -9.95
N ASN A 169 -8.68 1.32 -9.94
CA ASN A 169 -9.26 1.97 -11.12
C ASN A 169 -9.18 3.50 -11.05
N GLY A 170 -8.27 4.05 -10.22
CA GLY A 170 -8.14 5.48 -10.01
C GLY A 170 -9.22 6.09 -9.13
N LEU A 171 -10.13 5.29 -8.57
CA LEU A 171 -11.21 5.70 -7.69
C LEU A 171 -10.99 5.14 -6.27
N LEU A 172 -11.72 5.67 -5.30
CA LEU A 172 -11.88 5.04 -3.99
C LEU A 172 -12.89 3.90 -4.10
N GLU A 173 -12.74 2.90 -3.25
CA GLU A 173 -13.71 1.83 -3.07
C GLU A 173 -15.06 2.37 -2.58
N TYR A 174 -16.14 1.67 -2.91
CA TYR A 174 -17.49 1.95 -2.42
C TYR A 174 -17.63 1.63 -0.93
N PRO A 175 -18.66 2.17 -0.22
CA PRO A 175 -18.86 1.88 1.18
C PRO A 175 -19.33 0.43 1.37
N GLN A 176 -18.73 -0.25 2.32
CA GLN A 176 -19.08 -1.61 2.68
C GLN A 176 -19.86 -1.64 4.01
N TYR A 177 -20.75 -2.60 4.17
CA TYR A 177 -21.61 -2.76 5.33
C TYR A 177 -21.61 -4.21 5.83
N THR A 178 -21.85 -4.38 7.13
CA THR A 178 -22.02 -5.68 7.77
C THR A 178 -23.23 -5.65 8.70
N GLU A 179 -23.74 -6.80 9.11
CA GLU A 179 -24.83 -6.90 10.11
C GLU A 179 -24.41 -6.27 11.45
N PRO A 180 -25.39 -5.74 12.22
CA PRO A 180 -26.84 -5.79 12.01
C PRO A 180 -27.33 -4.77 10.97
N PHE A 181 -28.54 -5.01 10.40
CA PHE A 181 -29.20 -4.10 9.45
C PHE A 181 -29.34 -2.66 9.95
N ASN A 182 -29.69 -2.51 11.21
CA ASN A 182 -29.82 -1.22 11.90
C ASN A 182 -28.90 -1.21 13.12
N TYR A 183 -28.00 -0.26 13.17
CA TYR A 183 -27.14 0.00 14.31
C TYR A 183 -27.38 1.42 14.81
N GLU A 184 -28.04 1.56 15.96
CA GLU A 184 -28.34 2.84 16.63
C GLU A 184 -29.07 3.89 15.75
N GLY A 185 -29.87 3.43 14.79
CA GLY A 185 -30.61 4.28 13.85
C GLY A 185 -29.95 4.39 12.47
N ASP A 186 -28.69 4.02 12.33
CA ASP A 186 -28.01 3.93 11.05
C ASP A 186 -28.36 2.61 10.35
N VAL A 187 -28.94 2.69 9.16
CA VAL A 187 -29.41 1.53 8.40
C VAL A 187 -28.54 1.26 7.18
N ILE A 188 -28.41 -0.03 6.87
CA ILE A 188 -27.76 -0.46 5.61
C ILE A 188 -28.67 -0.04 4.43
N PRO A 189 -28.12 0.49 3.33
CA PRO A 189 -28.92 0.84 2.15
C PRO A 189 -29.76 -0.33 1.62
N ASP A 190 -31.07 -0.11 1.47
CA ASP A 190 -32.05 -1.11 1.06
C ASP A 190 -31.68 -1.85 -0.23
N ILE A 191 -31.03 -1.13 -1.17
CA ILE A 191 -30.59 -1.68 -2.46
C ILE A 191 -29.68 -2.90 -2.32
N LEU A 192 -28.88 -2.96 -1.25
CA LEU A 192 -27.94 -4.06 -0.99
C LEU A 192 -28.68 -5.37 -0.64
N TYR A 193 -29.94 -5.27 -0.22
CA TYR A 193 -30.80 -6.43 0.06
C TYR A 193 -31.72 -6.79 -1.12
N SER A 194 -31.59 -6.12 -2.26
CA SER A 194 -32.47 -6.32 -3.42
C SER A 194 -32.31 -7.68 -4.11
N GLY A 195 -31.20 -8.39 -3.89
CA GLY A 195 -30.84 -9.58 -4.66
C GLY A 195 -30.59 -9.32 -6.15
N ASN A 196 -30.62 -8.05 -6.59
CA ASN A 196 -30.33 -7.65 -7.95
C ASN A 196 -28.85 -7.27 -8.09
N HIS A 197 -28.01 -8.26 -8.37
CA HIS A 197 -26.56 -8.08 -8.47
C HIS A 197 -26.17 -6.96 -9.44
N ALA A 198 -26.81 -6.85 -10.61
CA ALA A 198 -26.51 -5.80 -11.58
C ALA A 198 -26.81 -4.39 -11.03
N ALA A 199 -27.89 -4.23 -10.27
CA ALA A 199 -28.20 -2.96 -9.62
C ALA A 199 -27.27 -2.65 -8.46
N ILE A 200 -26.86 -3.67 -7.69
CA ILE A 200 -25.87 -3.55 -6.60
C ILE A 200 -24.51 -3.10 -7.16
N GLU A 201 -24.02 -3.74 -8.21
CA GLU A 201 -22.76 -3.35 -8.86
C GLU A 201 -22.80 -1.91 -9.38
N LYS A 202 -23.91 -1.53 -10.00
CA LYS A 202 -24.10 -0.17 -10.49
C LYS A 202 -24.14 0.85 -9.35
N TRP A 203 -24.79 0.51 -8.24
CA TRP A 203 -24.82 1.32 -7.03
C TRP A 203 -23.41 1.47 -6.42
N ARG A 204 -22.65 0.37 -6.31
CA ARG A 204 -21.27 0.38 -5.84
C ARG A 204 -20.40 1.33 -6.65
N LYS A 205 -20.52 1.27 -7.99
CA LYS A 205 -19.78 2.17 -8.89
C LYS A 205 -20.18 3.63 -8.69
N LYS A 206 -21.47 3.89 -8.53
CA LYS A 206 -22.02 5.22 -8.26
C LYS A 206 -21.49 5.77 -6.93
N GLU A 207 -21.46 4.96 -5.88
CA GLU A 207 -20.92 5.34 -4.57
C GLU A 207 -19.40 5.56 -4.60
N SER A 208 -18.66 4.74 -5.32
CA SER A 208 -17.21 4.93 -5.54
C SER A 208 -16.92 6.30 -6.17
N LEU A 209 -17.66 6.69 -7.22
CA LEU A 209 -17.58 8.03 -7.84
C LEU A 209 -17.91 9.14 -6.84
N ARG A 210 -18.99 8.98 -6.07
CA ARG A 210 -19.42 9.95 -5.05
C ARG A 210 -18.37 10.14 -3.97
N LEU A 211 -17.80 9.05 -3.44
CA LEU A 211 -16.78 9.11 -2.39
C LEU A 211 -15.48 9.71 -2.92
N THR A 212 -15.06 9.33 -4.14
CA THR A 212 -13.86 9.89 -4.75
C THR A 212 -14.00 11.38 -4.98
N LYS A 213 -15.13 11.83 -5.55
CA LYS A 213 -15.43 13.26 -5.77
C LYS A 213 -15.40 14.05 -4.44
N LYS A 214 -15.91 13.43 -3.35
CA LYS A 214 -16.00 14.07 -2.03
C LYS A 214 -14.68 14.15 -1.30
N TYR A 215 -13.91 13.06 -1.25
CA TYR A 215 -12.76 12.92 -0.37
C TYR A 215 -11.40 13.00 -1.07
N ARG A 216 -11.35 12.66 -2.35
CA ARG A 216 -10.11 12.63 -3.13
C ARG A 216 -10.31 13.31 -4.48
N LYS A 217 -10.53 14.63 -4.40
CA LYS A 217 -10.69 15.47 -5.59
C LYS A 217 -9.50 15.36 -6.55
N ASP A 218 -8.30 15.21 -6.03
CA ASP A 218 -7.06 14.99 -6.77
C ASP A 218 -7.15 13.74 -7.67
N LEU A 219 -7.69 12.64 -7.17
CA LEU A 219 -7.92 11.41 -7.94
C LEU A 219 -9.06 11.62 -8.93
N PHE A 220 -10.16 12.21 -8.49
CA PHE A 220 -11.34 12.43 -9.31
C PHE A 220 -11.05 13.29 -10.55
N ASP A 221 -10.29 14.37 -10.38
CA ASP A 221 -9.93 15.29 -11.46
C ASP A 221 -8.98 14.63 -12.51
N ASN A 222 -8.26 13.58 -12.10
CA ASN A 222 -7.34 12.83 -12.96
C ASN A 222 -7.93 11.53 -13.53
N CYS A 223 -9.12 11.09 -13.06
CA CYS A 223 -9.72 9.86 -13.56
C CYS A 223 -10.31 10.02 -14.96
N LYS A 224 -10.17 8.98 -15.78
CA LYS A 224 -10.78 8.92 -17.11
C LYS A 224 -12.09 8.14 -17.02
N LEU A 225 -13.20 8.85 -16.91
CA LEU A 225 -14.52 8.26 -16.83
C LEU A 225 -14.94 7.67 -18.19
N ASN A 226 -15.45 6.45 -18.17
CA ASN A 226 -16.11 5.85 -19.31
C ASN A 226 -17.55 6.38 -19.45
N LYS A 227 -18.26 5.94 -20.51
CA LYS A 227 -19.64 6.41 -20.79
C LYS A 227 -20.63 6.06 -19.67
N GLU A 228 -20.49 4.90 -19.05
CA GLU A 228 -21.35 4.47 -17.96
C GLU A 228 -21.08 5.27 -16.69
N GLU A 229 -19.82 5.45 -16.33
CA GLU A 229 -19.39 6.26 -15.19
C GLU A 229 -19.83 7.73 -15.34
N THR A 230 -19.71 8.28 -16.55
CA THR A 230 -20.21 9.63 -16.85
C THR A 230 -21.72 9.72 -16.64
N LYS A 231 -22.48 8.69 -17.03
CA LYS A 231 -23.94 8.66 -16.81
C LYS A 231 -24.25 8.59 -15.31
N LEU A 232 -23.55 7.74 -14.54
CA LEU A 232 -23.75 7.64 -13.10
C LEU A 232 -23.40 8.94 -12.37
N LEU A 233 -22.37 9.65 -12.84
CA LEU A 233 -22.02 10.96 -12.29
C LEU A 233 -23.12 12.00 -12.56
N ASN A 234 -23.72 12.02 -13.76
CA ASN A 234 -24.85 12.89 -14.06
C ASN A 234 -26.08 12.56 -13.21
N GLU A 235 -26.32 11.26 -12.94
CA GLU A 235 -27.38 10.81 -12.01
C GLU A 235 -27.13 11.31 -10.57
N LEU A 236 -25.86 11.36 -10.11
CA LEU A 236 -25.49 11.93 -8.82
C LEU A 236 -25.74 13.45 -8.75
N ASP A 237 -25.39 14.15 -9.84
CA ASP A 237 -25.47 15.62 -9.89
C ASP A 237 -26.91 16.13 -10.09
N SER A 238 -27.81 15.31 -10.67
CA SER A 238 -29.23 15.65 -10.85
C SER A 238 -30.06 15.59 -9.59
N ASN A 239 -29.57 15.00 -8.51
CA ASN A 239 -30.32 14.71 -7.28
C ASN A 239 -31.60 13.86 -7.49
N GLU A 240 -31.76 13.23 -8.65
CA GLU A 240 -32.87 12.36 -8.96
C GLU A 240 -32.46 10.89 -8.83
N THR A 241 -33.25 10.10 -8.10
CA THR A 241 -33.04 8.65 -8.05
C THR A 241 -33.58 8.02 -9.32
N PRO A 242 -32.73 7.42 -10.16
CA PRO A 242 -33.15 6.82 -11.42
C PRO A 242 -34.03 5.60 -11.22
N LYS A 243 -34.82 5.24 -12.24
CA LYS A 243 -35.78 4.14 -12.16
C LYS A 243 -35.14 2.82 -11.72
N TRP A 244 -33.98 2.46 -12.26
CA TRP A 244 -33.27 1.22 -11.92
C TRP A 244 -32.96 1.12 -10.42
N GLU A 245 -32.62 2.25 -9.81
CA GLU A 245 -32.27 2.35 -8.40
C GLU A 245 -33.55 2.28 -7.52
N LYS A 246 -34.61 3.00 -7.91
CA LYS A 246 -35.91 2.93 -7.24
C LYS A 246 -36.46 1.49 -7.21
N ASP A 247 -36.45 0.80 -8.36
CA ASP A 247 -36.91 -0.57 -8.49
C ASP A 247 -36.12 -1.55 -7.60
N ALA A 248 -34.81 -1.33 -7.47
CA ALA A 248 -33.95 -2.15 -6.61
C ALA A 248 -34.17 -1.84 -5.11
N ILE A 249 -34.31 -0.58 -4.74
CA ILE A 249 -34.64 -0.15 -3.38
C ILE A 249 -35.98 -0.78 -2.92
N GLU A 250 -37.04 -0.73 -3.77
CA GLU A 250 -38.33 -1.34 -3.43
C GLU A 250 -38.23 -2.85 -3.20
N LYS A 251 -37.43 -3.55 -3.99
CA LYS A 251 -37.17 -4.99 -3.75
C LYS A 251 -36.47 -5.22 -2.42
N GLY A 252 -35.45 -4.42 -2.11
CA GLY A 252 -34.71 -4.49 -0.86
C GLY A 252 -35.62 -4.27 0.35
N LYS A 253 -36.45 -3.22 0.33
CA LYS A 253 -37.45 -2.95 1.37
C LYS A 253 -38.40 -4.12 1.63
N LYS A 254 -38.88 -4.74 0.54
CA LYS A 254 -39.75 -5.92 0.66
C LYS A 254 -39.02 -7.07 1.35
N PHE A 255 -37.82 -7.37 0.97
CA PHE A 255 -37.00 -8.42 1.60
C PHE A 255 -36.73 -8.13 3.08
N ILE A 256 -36.35 -6.88 3.42
CA ILE A 256 -36.13 -6.47 4.81
C ILE A 256 -37.36 -6.66 5.66
N LYS A 257 -38.54 -6.24 5.16
CA LYS A 257 -39.82 -6.41 5.84
C LYS A 257 -40.16 -7.87 6.06
N GLU A 258 -39.86 -8.76 5.11
CA GLU A 258 -40.11 -10.20 5.24
C GLU A 258 -39.16 -10.87 6.26
N LYS A 259 -37.93 -10.37 6.39
CA LYS A 259 -36.92 -11.01 7.26
C LYS A 259 -36.85 -10.44 8.66
N TRP A 260 -37.12 -9.15 8.85
CA TRP A 260 -36.95 -8.41 10.12
C TRP A 260 -38.17 -7.50 10.49
N GLY A 261 -39.25 -7.51 9.74
CA GLY A 261 -40.49 -6.72 9.97
C GLY A 261 -41.52 -7.33 10.91
#